data_c89241b61ba47a1bdcf7c6056236dbdd
#
_entry.id   c89241b61ba47a1bdcf7c6056236dbdd
#
_cell.length_a   1.000
_cell.length_b   1.000
_cell.length_c   1.000
_cell.angle_alpha   90.00
_cell.angle_beta   90.00
_cell.angle_gamma   90.00
#
_symmetry.space_group_name_H-M   'P 1'
#
loop_
_entity.id
_entity.type
_entity.pdbx_description
1 polymer ?
#
loop_
_entity_poly.entity_id
_entity_poly.type
_entity_poly.pdbx_seq_one_letter_code
_entity_poly.pdbx_strand_id
1 'polypeptide(L)'
;MKYRLLAGVSALVTAAALSACSSGGDGAGEAGGVTTVDVWLMRDSVSAAFQKEFTEGFEAAHPDIDVKIQIQEWDGIGQKITAALAGNDAPDVIEAGNTQVAQFAESGGLLDLSDRKDELDGGDWLKGLAEPGAYDGKQYGIPYYAANRVVVYRKDLFEKAGVDPAELTTREEWIAATTKLNRGGTQGIYLPGQLWYALAGFVWDEGGDLATESGGRWKGALDTPEALRGMAFYARLQALGKGPRDSDEDDPPQAEVMAQGQVAQVISTPGGANVVVENNPELKGKLGFFPIPGKTAGTPGAVFTGGSDLVVPAAAGHPDAALTFIKELTGDAWQKKLAVAMSYVPNRTSLAPAVAEDPGASAMAVGAAHGHATPNTPGWAAVEAENPVKDYMTAVLTGGDAEQEAAKASADITRAMNAGS
;
A
#
# COMPACT_ATOMS: atom_id res chain seq x y z
N MET A 1 -24.09 -36.31 52.84
CA MET A 1 -25.30 -37.13 52.60
C MET A 1 -25.24 -37.52 51.15
N LYS A 2 -24.81 -38.73 50.95
CA LYS A 2 -25.55 -39.93 50.51
C LYS A 2 -25.95 -39.94 49.06
N TYR A 3 -25.19 -40.72 48.23
CA TYR A 3 -25.56 -41.97 47.52
C TYR A 3 -26.32 -41.76 46.22
N ARG A 4 -26.19 -42.45 45.09
CA ARG A 4 -25.57 -43.71 44.58
C ARG A 4 -25.73 -43.65 43.05
N LEU A 5 -24.71 -43.95 42.26
CA LEU A 5 -24.51 -45.22 41.53
C LEU A 5 -25.75 -45.89 40.95
N LEU A 6 -25.78 -46.07 39.63
CA LEU A 6 -26.07 -47.37 39.03
C LEU A 6 -25.64 -47.43 37.55
N ALA A 7 -24.90 -48.45 37.25
CA ALA A 7 -24.38 -48.88 35.98
C ALA A 7 -25.45 -49.74 35.25
N GLY A 8 -25.34 -49.81 33.93
CA GLY A 8 -26.11 -50.76 33.12
C GLY A 8 -25.35 -51.08 31.85
N VAL A 9 -24.86 -52.31 31.82
CA VAL A 9 -24.10 -53.02 30.78
C VAL A 9 -25.08 -53.77 29.90
N SER A 10 -24.72 -53.99 28.60
CA SER A 10 -24.95 -55.14 27.71
C SER A 10 -25.15 -54.68 26.27
N ALA A 11 -24.44 -55.04 25.35
CA ALA A 11 -23.78 -56.21 24.74
C ALA A 11 -24.25 -56.44 23.29
N LEU A 12 -23.25 -56.50 22.45
CA LEU A 12 -23.08 -57.27 21.19
C LEU A 12 -24.32 -57.67 20.35
N VAL A 13 -24.21 -57.40 19.03
CA VAL A 13 -24.25 -58.50 18.03
C VAL A 13 -23.50 -58.06 16.74
N THR A 14 -22.55 -58.86 16.34
CA THR A 14 -21.80 -58.95 15.07
C THR A 14 -22.69 -59.50 13.96
N ALA A 15 -22.51 -58.97 12.73
CA ALA A 15 -22.74 -59.75 11.52
C ALA A 15 -21.85 -59.24 10.39
N ALA A 16 -20.88 -60.06 10.02
CA ALA A 16 -20.09 -59.93 8.83
C ALA A 16 -20.85 -60.50 7.64
N ALA A 17 -20.75 -59.84 6.47
CA ALA A 17 -21.02 -60.46 5.19
C ALA A 17 -20.02 -59.94 4.14
N LEU A 18 -19.09 -60.79 3.76
CA LEU A 18 -18.26 -60.66 2.59
C LEU A 18 -19.08 -61.00 1.31
N SER A 19 -18.88 -60.20 0.25
CA SER A 19 -19.05 -60.61 -1.15
C SER A 19 -18.25 -59.67 -2.02
N ALA A 20 -17.12 -59.99 -2.46
CA ALA A 20 -16.66 -60.56 -3.72
C ALA A 20 -16.74 -59.62 -4.95
N CYS A 21 -15.57 -59.30 -5.40
CA CYS A 21 -15.06 -58.84 -6.70
C CYS A 21 -16.02 -58.84 -7.91
N SER A 22 -16.05 -57.69 -8.57
CA SER A 22 -16.19 -57.65 -10.04
C SER A 22 -15.28 -56.55 -10.58
N SER A 23 -14.31 -56.91 -11.37
CA SER A 23 -13.47 -56.06 -12.20
C SER A 23 -14.30 -55.45 -13.33
N GLY A 24 -14.26 -54.14 -13.44
CA GLY A 24 -14.77 -53.37 -14.56
C GLY A 24 -14.13 -52.01 -14.52
N GLY A 25 -13.07 -51.79 -15.30
CA GLY A 25 -12.51 -50.47 -15.49
C GLY A 25 -13.47 -49.63 -16.32
N ASP A 26 -13.81 -48.49 -15.79
CA ASP A 26 -14.17 -47.31 -16.57
C ASP A 26 -13.67 -46.09 -15.77
N GLY A 27 -12.89 -45.25 -16.43
CA GLY A 27 -12.39 -44.02 -15.84
C GLY A 27 -13.56 -43.14 -15.38
N ALA A 28 -13.79 -43.12 -14.08
CA ALA A 28 -14.52 -42.04 -13.47
C ALA A 28 -13.63 -40.80 -13.58
N GLY A 29 -13.92 -39.95 -14.55
CA GLY A 29 -13.46 -38.57 -14.50
C GLY A 29 -13.83 -38.05 -13.13
N GLU A 30 -12.86 -37.51 -12.40
CA GLU A 30 -13.11 -36.70 -11.23
C GLU A 30 -14.14 -35.65 -11.65
N ALA A 31 -15.33 -35.71 -11.09
CA ALA A 31 -16.28 -34.64 -11.13
C ALA A 31 -15.56 -33.50 -10.40
N GLY A 32 -15.03 -32.55 -11.18
CA GLY A 32 -14.24 -31.42 -10.65
C GLY A 32 -15.10 -30.67 -9.62
N GLY A 33 -14.74 -30.78 -8.36
CA GLY A 33 -15.29 -29.95 -7.30
C GLY A 33 -14.89 -28.52 -7.57
N VAL A 34 -15.74 -27.56 -7.15
CA VAL A 34 -15.41 -26.14 -7.20
C VAL A 34 -14.21 -25.89 -6.29
N THR A 35 -13.14 -25.28 -6.84
CA THR A 35 -11.94 -24.89 -6.10
C THR A 35 -12.19 -23.54 -5.45
N THR A 36 -11.92 -23.39 -4.16
CA THR A 36 -12.00 -22.09 -3.50
C THR A 36 -10.62 -21.46 -3.45
N VAL A 37 -10.49 -20.23 -3.94
CA VAL A 37 -9.29 -19.39 -3.83
C VAL A 37 -9.49 -18.41 -2.70
N ASP A 38 -8.67 -18.53 -1.63
CA ASP A 38 -8.65 -17.62 -0.50
C ASP A 38 -7.70 -16.46 -0.81
N VAL A 39 -8.22 -15.21 -0.77
CA VAL A 39 -7.50 -14.00 -1.17
C VAL A 39 -7.47 -12.98 -0.03
N TRP A 40 -6.31 -12.46 0.28
CA TRP A 40 -6.17 -11.30 1.15
C TRP A 40 -5.92 -10.04 0.31
N LEU A 41 -6.85 -9.07 0.39
CA LEU A 41 -6.66 -7.72 -0.13
C LEU A 41 -6.63 -6.73 1.02
N MET A 42 -5.97 -5.61 0.79
CA MET A 42 -5.79 -4.60 1.83
C MET A 42 -6.96 -3.62 1.86
N ARG A 43 -7.25 -3.09 3.05
CA ARG A 43 -8.24 -2.03 3.21
C ARG A 43 -7.89 -0.84 2.32
N ASP A 44 -8.92 -0.32 1.65
CA ASP A 44 -8.87 0.82 0.76
C ASP A 44 -8.02 0.62 -0.51
N SER A 45 -7.51 -0.59 -0.77
CA SER A 45 -6.89 -0.93 -2.06
C SER A 45 -7.91 -1.14 -3.17
N VAL A 46 -9.12 -1.54 -2.80
CA VAL A 46 -10.26 -1.68 -3.73
C VAL A 46 -11.54 -1.15 -3.09
N SER A 47 -12.43 -0.55 -3.88
CA SER A 47 -13.77 -0.23 -3.39
C SER A 47 -14.64 -1.48 -3.29
N ALA A 48 -15.61 -1.48 -2.37
CA ALA A 48 -16.56 -2.59 -2.22
C ALA A 48 -17.35 -2.86 -3.52
N ALA A 49 -17.64 -1.81 -4.30
CA ALA A 49 -18.31 -1.94 -5.59
C ALA A 49 -17.43 -2.66 -6.62
N PHE A 50 -16.15 -2.29 -6.72
CA PHE A 50 -15.19 -2.96 -7.60
C PHE A 50 -14.99 -4.41 -7.20
N GLN A 51 -14.76 -4.69 -5.90
CA GLN A 51 -14.59 -6.05 -5.39
C GLN A 51 -15.77 -6.94 -5.78
N LYS A 52 -17.00 -6.47 -5.57
CA LYS A 52 -18.22 -7.22 -5.92
C LYS A 52 -18.31 -7.50 -7.42
N GLU A 53 -18.12 -6.45 -8.26
CA GLU A 53 -18.17 -6.58 -9.72
C GLU A 53 -17.10 -7.55 -10.25
N PHE A 54 -15.88 -7.45 -9.70
CA PHE A 54 -14.78 -8.34 -10.07
C PHE A 54 -15.10 -9.80 -9.70
N THR A 55 -15.50 -10.06 -8.45
CA THR A 55 -15.80 -11.43 -7.99
C THR A 55 -16.91 -12.07 -8.83
N GLU A 56 -18.03 -11.36 -9.04
CA GLU A 56 -19.12 -11.86 -9.87
C GLU A 56 -18.69 -12.12 -11.33
N GLY A 57 -17.87 -11.24 -11.90
CA GLY A 57 -17.33 -11.41 -13.26
C GLY A 57 -16.35 -12.54 -13.38
N PHE A 58 -15.47 -12.69 -12.39
CA PHE A 58 -14.49 -13.77 -12.34
C PHE A 58 -15.15 -15.15 -12.22
N GLU A 59 -16.04 -15.32 -11.25
CA GLU A 59 -16.75 -16.61 -11.03
C GLU A 59 -17.66 -16.98 -12.23
N ALA A 60 -18.23 -16.00 -12.91
CA ALA A 60 -18.98 -16.25 -14.16
C ALA A 60 -18.08 -16.71 -15.30
N ALA A 61 -16.82 -16.25 -15.38
CA ALA A 61 -15.85 -16.68 -16.38
C ALA A 61 -15.16 -18.00 -16.01
N HIS A 62 -15.06 -18.31 -14.71
CA HIS A 62 -14.41 -19.49 -14.15
C HIS A 62 -15.34 -20.24 -13.19
N PRO A 63 -16.37 -20.94 -13.71
CA PRO A 63 -17.42 -21.56 -12.88
C PRO A 63 -16.94 -22.72 -11.99
N ASP A 64 -15.71 -23.14 -12.15
CA ASP A 64 -14.99 -24.12 -11.34
C ASP A 64 -14.15 -23.51 -10.21
N ILE A 65 -14.14 -22.17 -10.08
CA ILE A 65 -13.41 -21.43 -9.05
C ILE A 65 -14.34 -20.48 -8.31
N ASP A 66 -14.46 -20.66 -7.00
CA ASP A 66 -15.06 -19.71 -6.06
C ASP A 66 -13.97 -18.82 -5.45
N VAL A 67 -14.27 -17.54 -5.20
CA VAL A 67 -13.32 -16.59 -4.60
C VAL A 67 -13.79 -16.13 -3.22
N LYS A 68 -12.90 -16.22 -2.23
CA LYS A 68 -13.12 -15.67 -0.90
C LYS A 68 -12.13 -14.56 -0.60
N ILE A 69 -12.57 -13.32 -0.76
CA ILE A 69 -11.76 -12.14 -0.43
C ILE A 69 -11.93 -11.78 1.03
N GLN A 70 -10.81 -11.66 1.75
CA GLN A 70 -10.72 -11.17 3.12
C GLN A 70 -9.96 -9.86 3.12
N ILE A 71 -10.62 -8.78 3.56
CA ILE A 71 -9.97 -7.48 3.70
C ILE A 71 -9.11 -7.46 4.96
N GLN A 72 -7.87 -7.05 4.80
CA GLN A 72 -6.86 -6.94 5.86
C GLN A 72 -6.58 -5.48 6.18
N GLU A 73 -6.21 -5.19 7.42
CA GLU A 73 -5.72 -3.87 7.82
C GLU A 73 -4.22 -3.76 7.53
N TRP A 74 -3.75 -2.55 7.20
CA TRP A 74 -2.32 -2.29 6.97
C TRP A 74 -1.50 -2.37 8.26
N ASP A 75 -2.10 -1.98 9.40
CA ASP A 75 -1.42 -2.08 10.69
C ASP A 75 -1.13 -3.54 11.07
N GLY A 76 0.12 -3.83 11.40
CA GLY A 76 0.58 -5.17 11.77
C GLY A 76 0.60 -6.20 10.64
N ILE A 77 0.31 -5.82 9.38
CA ILE A 77 0.17 -6.76 8.27
C ILE A 77 1.44 -7.57 7.99
N GLY A 78 2.61 -6.96 8.09
CA GLY A 78 3.88 -7.64 7.85
C GLY A 78 4.07 -8.85 8.78
N GLN A 79 3.74 -8.70 10.06
CA GLN A 79 3.79 -9.79 11.04
C GLN A 79 2.74 -10.86 10.74
N LYS A 80 1.53 -10.44 10.33
CA LYS A 80 0.43 -11.33 9.98
C LYS A 80 0.76 -12.18 8.75
N ILE A 81 1.30 -11.56 7.68
CA ILE A 81 1.75 -12.28 6.48
C ILE A 81 2.88 -13.24 6.85
N THR A 82 3.90 -12.80 7.59
CA THR A 82 4.99 -13.67 8.04
C THR A 82 4.47 -14.91 8.79
N ALA A 83 3.49 -14.73 9.68
CA ALA A 83 2.87 -15.84 10.40
C ALA A 83 2.09 -16.79 9.46
N ALA A 84 1.35 -16.24 8.50
CA ALA A 84 0.61 -17.03 7.50
C ALA A 84 1.56 -17.84 6.59
N LEU A 85 2.65 -17.23 6.12
CA LEU A 85 3.65 -17.89 5.28
C LEU A 85 4.41 -19.01 6.01
N ALA A 86 4.55 -18.92 7.33
CA ALA A 86 5.14 -19.96 8.17
C ALA A 86 4.15 -21.07 8.56
N GLY A 87 2.85 -20.86 8.35
CA GLY A 87 1.77 -21.78 8.69
C GLY A 87 1.43 -22.77 7.56
N ASN A 88 0.42 -23.60 7.80
CA ASN A 88 -0.11 -24.55 6.82
C ASN A 88 -1.42 -24.08 6.18
N ASP A 89 -1.97 -22.96 6.64
CA ASP A 89 -3.26 -22.40 6.20
C ASP A 89 -3.05 -21.00 5.60
N ALA A 90 -1.99 -20.84 4.79
CA ALA A 90 -1.75 -19.61 4.05
C ALA A 90 -2.87 -19.41 3.00
N PRO A 91 -3.34 -18.18 2.76
CA PRO A 91 -4.24 -17.91 1.64
C PRO A 91 -3.55 -18.24 0.31
N ASP A 92 -4.32 -18.33 -0.77
CA ASP A 92 -3.76 -18.61 -2.10
C ASP A 92 -3.14 -17.38 -2.75
N VAL A 93 -3.71 -16.20 -2.46
CA VAL A 93 -3.21 -14.89 -2.94
C VAL A 93 -3.15 -13.88 -1.80
N ILE A 94 -2.06 -13.14 -1.72
CA ILE A 94 -1.90 -12.04 -0.76
C ILE A 94 -1.53 -10.76 -1.53
N GLU A 95 -2.25 -9.67 -1.26
CA GLU A 95 -1.76 -8.34 -1.57
C GLU A 95 -0.71 -7.96 -0.52
N ALA A 96 0.51 -7.71 -0.98
CA ALA A 96 1.63 -7.28 -0.15
C ALA A 96 2.09 -5.88 -0.56
N GLY A 97 2.41 -5.04 0.41
CA GLY A 97 3.08 -3.77 0.12
C GLY A 97 4.40 -4.04 -0.61
N ASN A 98 4.68 -3.27 -1.66
CA ASN A 98 5.86 -3.47 -2.51
C ASN A 98 7.18 -3.41 -1.72
N THR A 99 7.22 -2.74 -0.58
CA THR A 99 8.40 -2.62 0.30
C THR A 99 8.70 -3.89 1.11
N GLN A 100 7.76 -4.86 1.16
CA GLN A 100 7.84 -6.04 2.01
C GLN A 100 8.10 -7.35 1.23
N VAL A 101 7.93 -7.34 -0.09
CA VAL A 101 8.04 -8.56 -0.92
C VAL A 101 9.42 -9.22 -0.79
N ALA A 102 10.50 -8.42 -0.77
CA ALA A 102 11.86 -8.94 -0.64
C ALA A 102 12.06 -9.75 0.65
N GLN A 103 11.49 -9.32 1.77
CA GLN A 103 11.57 -10.05 3.05
C GLN A 103 10.84 -11.40 2.97
N PHE A 104 9.65 -11.41 2.40
CA PHE A 104 8.87 -12.63 2.26
C PHE A 104 9.49 -13.62 1.28
N ALA A 105 10.13 -13.11 0.20
CA ALA A 105 10.88 -13.92 -0.74
C ALA A 105 12.14 -14.52 -0.10
N GLU A 106 12.91 -13.73 0.66
CA GLU A 106 14.10 -14.21 1.37
C GLU A 106 13.78 -15.33 2.35
N SER A 107 12.65 -15.23 3.05
CA SER A 107 12.20 -16.29 3.99
C SER A 107 11.82 -17.61 3.30
N GLY A 108 11.74 -17.64 1.95
CA GLY A 108 11.25 -18.77 1.19
C GLY A 108 9.73 -18.96 1.27
N GLY A 109 9.01 -17.98 1.80
CA GLY A 109 7.56 -18.04 1.98
C GLY A 109 6.74 -17.81 0.70
N LEU A 110 7.37 -17.37 -0.40
CA LEU A 110 6.69 -17.05 -1.66
C LEU A 110 7.06 -18.01 -2.79
N LEU A 111 6.12 -18.22 -3.69
CA LEU A 111 6.31 -18.96 -4.94
C LEU A 111 7.10 -18.09 -5.93
N ASP A 112 8.13 -18.68 -6.55
CA ASP A 112 8.87 -18.05 -7.65
C ASP A 112 7.99 -18.02 -8.91
N LEU A 113 7.67 -16.83 -9.39
CA LEU A 113 6.80 -16.58 -10.53
C LEU A 113 7.57 -16.16 -11.79
N SER A 114 8.90 -16.30 -11.80
CA SER A 114 9.76 -15.86 -12.90
C SER A 114 9.35 -16.48 -14.25
N ASP A 115 8.99 -17.75 -14.27
CA ASP A 115 8.58 -18.47 -15.48
C ASP A 115 7.15 -18.12 -15.93
N ARG A 116 6.41 -17.36 -15.11
CA ARG A 116 5.02 -16.95 -15.39
C ARG A 116 4.91 -15.52 -15.91
N LYS A 117 6.03 -14.79 -16.00
CA LYS A 117 6.05 -13.36 -16.42
C LYS A 117 5.39 -13.12 -17.77
N ASP A 118 5.68 -13.98 -18.75
CA ASP A 118 5.16 -13.80 -20.11
C ASP A 118 3.63 -13.95 -20.16
N GLU A 119 3.07 -14.88 -19.41
CA GLU A 119 1.61 -15.07 -19.35
C GLU A 119 0.86 -13.98 -18.55
N LEU A 120 1.60 -13.19 -17.78
CA LEU A 120 1.12 -12.09 -16.95
C LEU A 120 1.49 -10.72 -17.54
N ASP A 121 1.85 -10.66 -18.82
CA ASP A 121 2.26 -9.45 -19.53
C ASP A 121 3.47 -8.72 -18.89
N GLY A 122 4.40 -9.46 -18.29
CA GLY A 122 5.53 -8.97 -17.53
C GLY A 122 6.47 -8.04 -18.30
N GLY A 123 6.48 -8.10 -19.62
CA GLY A 123 7.26 -7.20 -20.47
C GLY A 123 6.75 -5.76 -20.52
N ASP A 124 5.50 -5.51 -20.09
CA ASP A 124 4.86 -4.19 -20.07
C ASP A 124 4.65 -3.63 -18.65
N TRP A 125 5.04 -4.35 -17.62
CA TRP A 125 4.90 -3.88 -16.25
C TRP A 125 5.64 -2.55 -16.01
N LEU A 126 5.07 -1.69 -15.20
CA LEU A 126 5.76 -0.52 -14.68
C LEU A 126 7.00 -0.96 -13.90
N LYS A 127 8.17 -0.49 -14.34
CA LYS A 127 9.45 -0.89 -13.76
C LYS A 127 9.52 -0.62 -12.25
N GLY A 128 9.03 0.54 -11.81
CA GLY A 128 9.00 0.92 -10.40
C GLY A 128 8.11 0.05 -9.51
N LEU A 129 7.22 -0.79 -10.09
CA LEU A 129 6.44 -1.80 -9.38
C LEU A 129 7.06 -3.19 -9.52
N ALA A 130 7.57 -3.52 -10.70
CA ALA A 130 8.15 -4.84 -10.96
C ALA A 130 9.46 -5.07 -10.19
N GLU A 131 10.29 -4.04 -10.03
CA GLU A 131 11.57 -4.14 -9.30
C GLU A 131 11.41 -4.46 -7.82
N PRO A 132 10.51 -3.81 -7.05
CA PRO A 132 10.26 -4.21 -5.66
C PRO A 132 9.72 -5.64 -5.50
N GLY A 133 8.96 -6.13 -6.48
CA GLY A 133 8.46 -7.51 -6.52
C GLY A 133 9.53 -8.56 -6.85
N ALA A 134 10.77 -8.15 -7.13
CA ALA A 134 11.88 -9.03 -7.46
C ALA A 134 12.88 -9.13 -6.30
N TYR A 135 13.41 -10.34 -6.09
CA TYR A 135 14.47 -10.62 -5.11
C TYR A 135 15.43 -11.68 -5.66
N ASP A 136 16.73 -11.48 -5.52
CA ASP A 136 17.81 -12.36 -5.98
C ASP A 136 17.64 -12.83 -7.46
N GLY A 137 17.29 -11.89 -8.34
CA GLY A 137 17.09 -12.12 -9.76
C GLY A 137 15.83 -12.86 -10.15
N LYS A 138 14.93 -13.16 -9.19
CA LYS A 138 13.67 -13.86 -9.38
C LYS A 138 12.49 -12.93 -9.13
N GLN A 139 11.33 -13.22 -9.72
CA GLN A 139 10.09 -12.49 -9.54
C GLN A 139 9.16 -13.24 -8.60
N TYR A 140 8.70 -12.56 -7.55
CA TYR A 140 7.78 -13.11 -6.55
C TYR A 140 6.49 -12.31 -6.47
N GLY A 141 6.57 -10.98 -6.65
CA GLY A 141 5.42 -10.08 -6.66
C GLY A 141 5.00 -9.73 -8.08
N ILE A 142 3.70 -9.80 -8.34
CA ILE A 142 3.09 -9.37 -9.60
C ILE A 142 2.53 -7.96 -9.38
N PRO A 143 2.96 -6.94 -10.13
CA PRO A 143 2.48 -5.59 -9.98
C PRO A 143 0.96 -5.49 -9.99
N TYR A 144 0.38 -4.90 -8.95
CA TYR A 144 -1.06 -4.75 -8.81
C TYR A 144 -1.50 -3.33 -9.16
N TYR A 145 -1.03 -2.33 -8.45
CA TYR A 145 -1.23 -0.92 -8.78
C TYR A 145 -0.11 -0.07 -8.19
N ALA A 146 0.07 1.14 -8.76
CA ALA A 146 0.92 2.16 -8.17
C ALA A 146 0.09 3.34 -7.67
N ALA A 147 0.54 3.91 -6.55
CA ALA A 147 0.02 5.16 -6.03
C ALA A 147 1.15 5.97 -5.40
N ASN A 148 1.11 7.28 -5.61
CA ASN A 148 1.93 8.23 -4.87
C ASN A 148 1.05 9.36 -4.34
N ARG A 149 1.56 10.05 -3.34
CA ARG A 149 0.82 11.15 -2.74
C ARG A 149 0.85 12.39 -3.61
N VAL A 150 -0.28 13.09 -3.59
CA VAL A 150 -0.50 14.40 -4.20
C VAL A 150 -1.06 15.34 -3.15
N VAL A 151 -1.20 16.61 -3.47
CA VAL A 151 -2.01 17.51 -2.66
C VAL A 151 -3.47 17.43 -3.12
N VAL A 152 -4.35 16.97 -2.23
CA VAL A 152 -5.80 17.02 -2.38
C VAL A 152 -6.28 18.34 -1.77
N TYR A 153 -6.99 19.17 -2.53
CA TYR A 153 -7.38 20.50 -2.07
C TYR A 153 -8.85 20.83 -2.31
N ARG A 154 -9.39 21.77 -1.57
CA ARG A 154 -10.74 22.32 -1.67
C ARG A 154 -10.74 23.48 -2.66
N LYS A 155 -11.30 23.27 -3.87
CA LYS A 155 -11.43 24.28 -4.93
C LYS A 155 -12.12 25.56 -4.44
N ASP A 156 -13.22 25.41 -3.73
CA ASP A 156 -14.00 26.54 -3.22
C ASP A 156 -13.25 27.37 -2.17
N LEU A 157 -12.41 26.76 -1.33
CA LEU A 157 -11.59 27.48 -0.35
C LEU A 157 -10.40 28.18 -1.01
N PHE A 158 -9.79 27.54 -2.01
CA PHE A 158 -8.73 28.13 -2.82
C PHE A 158 -9.23 29.35 -3.61
N GLU A 159 -10.37 29.22 -4.31
CA GLU A 159 -11.02 30.32 -5.02
C GLU A 159 -11.34 31.48 -4.10
N LYS A 160 -12.00 31.22 -2.94
CA LYS A 160 -12.32 32.22 -1.94
C LYS A 160 -11.08 32.95 -1.41
N ALA A 161 -9.94 32.26 -1.31
CA ALA A 161 -8.68 32.85 -0.88
C ALA A 161 -7.93 33.54 -2.04
N GLY A 162 -8.38 33.41 -3.28
CA GLY A 162 -7.67 33.88 -4.46
C GLY A 162 -6.32 33.18 -4.64
N VAL A 163 -6.27 31.87 -4.44
CA VAL A 163 -5.10 31.01 -4.66
C VAL A 163 -5.35 30.18 -5.91
N ASP A 164 -4.47 30.29 -6.87
CA ASP A 164 -4.47 29.41 -8.05
C ASP A 164 -3.51 28.24 -7.80
N PRO A 165 -3.98 27.00 -7.78
CA PRO A 165 -3.11 25.82 -7.58
C PRO A 165 -2.08 25.65 -8.72
N ALA A 166 -2.33 26.17 -9.92
CA ALA A 166 -1.39 26.11 -11.04
C ALA A 166 -0.13 26.99 -10.83
N GLU A 167 -0.22 27.98 -9.94
CA GLU A 167 0.91 28.85 -9.56
C GLU A 167 1.79 28.22 -8.46
N LEU A 168 1.37 27.10 -7.84
CA LEU A 168 2.10 26.47 -6.75
C LEU A 168 3.16 25.50 -7.28
N THR A 169 4.19 26.04 -7.90
CA THR A 169 5.26 25.27 -8.55
C THR A 169 6.48 25.05 -7.66
N THR A 170 6.57 25.79 -6.53
CA THR A 170 7.65 25.69 -5.56
C THR A 170 7.11 25.49 -4.14
N ARG A 171 7.94 24.93 -3.27
CA ARG A 171 7.65 24.79 -1.83
C ARG A 171 7.39 26.14 -1.15
N GLU A 172 8.09 27.21 -1.55
CA GLU A 172 7.90 28.53 -0.96
C GLU A 172 6.56 29.17 -1.38
N GLU A 173 6.16 29.00 -2.64
CA GLU A 173 4.83 29.40 -3.11
C GLU A 173 3.75 28.63 -2.37
N TRP A 174 3.94 27.34 -2.15
CA TRP A 174 3.02 26.50 -1.38
C TRP A 174 2.89 26.94 0.08
N ILE A 175 3.99 27.23 0.78
CA ILE A 175 3.98 27.80 2.14
C ILE A 175 3.21 29.13 2.16
N ALA A 176 3.47 30.03 1.21
CA ALA A 176 2.79 31.32 1.13
C ALA A 176 1.27 31.16 0.90
N ALA A 177 0.88 30.28 -0.02
CA ALA A 177 -0.51 29.95 -0.29
C ALA A 177 -1.21 29.30 0.91
N THR A 178 -0.55 28.33 1.57
CA THR A 178 -1.07 27.68 2.78
C THR A 178 -1.29 28.68 3.91
N THR A 179 -0.36 29.62 4.07
CA THR A 179 -0.51 30.74 5.04
C THR A 179 -1.73 31.62 4.70
N LYS A 180 -1.93 31.91 3.40
CA LYS A 180 -3.08 32.71 2.93
C LYS A 180 -4.41 31.99 3.14
N LEU A 181 -4.43 30.67 2.97
CA LEU A 181 -5.59 29.81 3.21
C LEU A 181 -5.94 29.68 4.69
N ASN A 182 -5.00 29.87 5.60
CA ASN A 182 -5.16 29.70 7.04
C ASN A 182 -5.87 30.91 7.68
N ARG A 183 -7.12 31.19 7.24
CA ARG A 183 -7.91 32.36 7.63
C ARG A 183 -9.38 32.01 7.88
N GLY A 184 -10.05 32.81 8.70
CA GLY A 184 -11.51 32.75 8.87
C GLY A 184 -12.04 31.42 9.41
N GLY A 185 -11.25 30.72 10.22
CA GLY A 185 -11.59 29.41 10.76
C GLY A 185 -11.18 28.24 9.86
N THR A 186 -10.72 28.51 8.63
CA THR A 186 -10.16 27.49 7.75
C THR A 186 -8.74 27.16 8.20
N GLN A 187 -8.41 25.87 8.25
CA GLN A 187 -7.06 25.35 8.41
C GLN A 187 -6.43 25.21 7.02
N GLY A 188 -5.31 25.92 6.79
CA GLY A 188 -4.64 25.96 5.48
C GLY A 188 -4.19 24.59 4.99
N ILE A 189 -3.72 23.74 5.90
CA ILE A 189 -3.38 22.34 5.65
C ILE A 189 -3.67 21.52 6.91
N TYR A 190 -4.14 20.30 6.75
CA TYR A 190 -4.03 19.28 7.79
C TYR A 190 -2.89 18.33 7.41
N LEU A 191 -1.84 18.34 8.23
CA LEU A 191 -0.66 17.49 8.04
C LEU A 191 -0.34 16.82 9.38
N PRO A 192 -0.58 15.50 9.52
CA PRO A 192 -0.21 14.73 10.71
C PRO A 192 1.31 14.72 10.90
N GLY A 193 1.78 14.58 12.14
CA GLY A 193 3.21 14.66 12.46
C GLY A 193 4.03 13.47 11.95
N GLN A 194 3.40 12.34 11.71
CA GLN A 194 4.06 11.08 11.32
C GLN A 194 3.78 10.65 9.88
N LEU A 195 3.41 11.56 8.97
CA LEU A 195 3.25 11.24 7.55
C LEU A 195 4.63 11.08 6.89
N TRP A 196 5.35 10.03 7.27
CA TRP A 196 6.75 9.81 6.94
C TRP A 196 7.02 9.64 5.43
N TYR A 197 6.07 9.12 4.66
CA TYR A 197 6.18 9.07 3.19
C TYR A 197 6.26 10.47 2.55
N ALA A 198 5.58 11.47 3.12
CA ALA A 198 5.73 12.85 2.67
C ALA A 198 7.10 13.43 3.08
N LEU A 199 7.57 13.12 4.31
CA LEU A 199 8.92 13.48 4.74
C LEU A 199 9.97 12.87 3.81
N ALA A 200 9.86 11.58 3.46
CA ALA A 200 10.77 10.91 2.53
C ALA A 200 10.88 11.68 1.21
N GLY A 201 9.76 12.09 0.62
CA GLY A 201 9.74 12.93 -0.58
C GLY A 201 10.50 14.25 -0.40
N PHE A 202 10.35 14.91 0.75
CA PHE A 202 11.08 16.16 1.02
C PHE A 202 12.57 15.94 1.23
N VAL A 203 12.97 14.79 1.79
CA VAL A 203 14.38 14.41 1.93
C VAL A 203 15.01 14.17 0.56
N TRP A 204 14.37 13.37 -0.30
CA TRP A 204 14.85 13.08 -1.66
C TRP A 204 14.93 14.33 -2.53
N ASP A 205 13.95 15.23 -2.44
CA ASP A 205 13.95 16.51 -3.18
C ASP A 205 15.08 17.46 -2.71
N GLU A 206 15.62 17.28 -1.50
CA GLU A 206 16.83 17.95 -1.03
C GLU A 206 18.12 17.25 -1.51
N GLY A 207 18.03 16.08 -2.12
CA GLY A 207 19.16 15.25 -2.54
C GLY A 207 19.69 14.32 -1.45
N GLY A 208 18.94 14.14 -0.35
CA GLY A 208 19.21 13.18 0.71
C GLY A 208 18.57 11.82 0.46
N ASP A 209 18.71 10.94 1.44
CA ASP A 209 18.06 9.63 1.44
C ASP A 209 17.68 9.20 2.87
N LEU A 210 16.86 8.15 3.00
CA LEU A 210 16.53 7.53 4.28
C LEU A 210 17.65 6.60 4.75
N ALA A 211 18.26 5.87 3.83
CA ALA A 211 19.41 5.02 4.04
C ALA A 211 20.24 4.91 2.76
N THR A 212 21.54 4.66 2.90
CA THR A 212 22.49 4.47 1.79
C THR A 212 23.21 3.14 1.94
N GLU A 213 23.55 2.53 0.81
CA GLU A 213 24.31 1.28 0.76
C GLU A 213 25.77 1.56 0.36
N SER A 214 26.70 0.92 1.04
CA SER A 214 28.13 0.95 0.67
C SER A 214 28.78 -0.36 1.07
N GLY A 215 29.33 -1.08 0.08
CA GLY A 215 30.06 -2.31 0.29
C GLY A 215 29.23 -3.44 0.91
N GLY A 216 27.97 -3.56 0.55
CA GLY A 216 27.03 -4.57 1.06
C GLY A 216 26.49 -4.25 2.46
N ARG A 217 26.70 -3.04 2.96
CA ARG A 217 26.18 -2.59 4.26
C ARG A 217 25.33 -1.34 4.10
N TRP A 218 24.22 -1.34 4.78
CA TRP A 218 23.31 -0.22 4.85
C TRP A 218 23.63 0.70 6.02
N LYS A 219 23.42 1.99 5.81
CA LYS A 219 23.55 3.02 6.83
C LYS A 219 22.36 3.97 6.73
N GLY A 220 21.67 4.23 7.84
CA GLY A 220 20.69 5.29 7.93
C GLY A 220 21.30 6.66 7.61
N ALA A 221 20.54 7.53 6.95
CA ALA A 221 21.03 8.79 6.39
C ALA A 221 20.18 10.02 6.76
N LEU A 222 19.34 9.91 7.79
CA LEU A 222 18.50 11.03 8.26
C LEU A 222 19.30 12.14 8.92
N ASP A 223 20.54 11.87 9.34
CA ASP A 223 21.49 12.81 9.95
C ASP A 223 22.32 13.61 8.92
N THR A 224 22.06 13.43 7.63
CA THR A 224 22.70 14.23 6.57
C THR A 224 22.11 15.65 6.51
N PRO A 225 22.91 16.65 6.07
CA PRO A 225 22.40 18.02 5.91
C PRO A 225 21.16 18.11 4.99
N GLU A 226 21.10 17.25 3.97
CA GLU A 226 19.99 17.13 3.03
C GLU A 226 18.72 16.66 3.73
N ALA A 227 18.79 15.58 4.50
CA ALA A 227 17.66 15.02 5.23
C ALA A 227 17.16 16.00 6.32
N LEU A 228 18.07 16.66 7.04
CA LEU A 228 17.73 17.70 8.01
C LEU A 228 16.97 18.87 7.37
N ARG A 229 17.33 19.28 6.12
CA ARG A 229 16.58 20.31 5.38
C ARG A 229 15.17 19.82 5.00
N GLY A 230 15.05 18.56 4.60
CA GLY A 230 13.74 17.94 4.32
C GLY A 230 12.84 17.97 5.56
N MET A 231 13.35 17.58 6.72
CA MET A 231 12.61 17.65 7.99
C MET A 231 12.27 19.07 8.40
N ALA A 232 13.18 20.02 8.23
CA ALA A 232 12.91 21.42 8.51
C ALA A 232 11.77 22.00 7.65
N PHE A 233 11.69 21.60 6.36
CA PHE A 233 10.57 21.96 5.51
C PHE A 233 9.26 21.32 5.98
N TYR A 234 9.29 20.03 6.33
CA TYR A 234 8.13 19.31 6.87
C TYR A 234 7.58 20.02 8.11
N ALA A 235 8.45 20.37 9.06
CA ALA A 235 8.07 21.06 10.29
C ALA A 235 7.46 22.45 10.02
N ARG A 236 8.01 23.21 9.06
CA ARG A 236 7.43 24.51 8.63
C ARG A 236 6.02 24.35 8.07
N LEU A 237 5.80 23.35 7.22
CA LEU A 237 4.50 23.09 6.61
C LEU A 237 3.48 22.60 7.65
N GLN A 238 3.87 21.66 8.52
CA GLN A 238 3.04 21.12 9.60
C GLN A 238 2.60 22.23 10.57
N ALA A 239 3.47 23.16 10.90
CA ALA A 239 3.18 24.29 11.79
C ALA A 239 2.12 25.26 11.25
N LEU A 240 1.78 25.20 9.95
CA LEU A 240 0.69 26.00 9.36
C LEU A 240 -0.68 25.36 9.57
N GLY A 241 -0.72 24.13 10.08
CA GLY A 241 -1.94 23.38 10.32
C GLY A 241 -2.20 23.08 11.80
N LYS A 242 -3.14 22.17 12.05
CA LYS A 242 -3.51 21.67 13.39
C LYS A 242 -3.43 20.14 13.46
N GLY A 243 -2.74 19.51 12.53
CA GLY A 243 -2.49 18.07 12.60
C GLY A 243 -1.77 17.71 13.89
N PRO A 244 -2.09 16.58 14.54
CA PRO A 244 -1.37 16.11 15.71
C PRO A 244 0.10 15.88 15.34
N ARG A 245 1.00 16.05 16.31
CA ARG A 245 2.45 15.95 16.07
C ARG A 245 3.00 14.54 16.28
N ASP A 246 2.19 13.68 16.87
CA ASP A 246 2.53 12.36 17.40
C ASP A 246 1.66 11.23 16.84
N SER A 247 0.99 11.48 15.74
CA SER A 247 0.20 10.46 15.02
C SER A 247 0.34 10.59 13.51
N ASP A 248 -0.06 9.56 12.80
CA ASP A 248 -0.06 9.47 11.33
C ASP A 248 -1.39 9.91 10.68
N GLU A 249 -1.56 9.58 9.41
CA GLU A 249 -2.74 9.95 8.63
C GLU A 249 -4.02 9.19 8.98
N ASP A 250 -3.91 8.13 9.77
CA ASP A 250 -5.02 7.25 10.13
C ASP A 250 -5.59 7.54 11.52
N ASP A 251 -4.87 8.33 12.35
CA ASP A 251 -5.31 8.66 13.71
C ASP A 251 -5.21 10.17 14.04
N PRO A 252 -6.32 10.93 13.90
CA PRO A 252 -7.59 10.57 13.25
C PRO A 252 -7.46 10.51 11.72
N PRO A 253 -8.31 9.72 11.04
CA PRO A 253 -8.25 9.59 9.59
C PRO A 253 -8.34 10.95 8.90
N GLN A 254 -7.31 11.33 8.15
CA GLN A 254 -7.20 12.66 7.54
C GLN A 254 -8.35 12.97 6.56
N ALA A 255 -8.91 11.95 5.90
CA ALA A 255 -10.06 12.10 5.02
C ALA A 255 -11.32 12.52 5.80
N GLU A 256 -11.55 11.98 6.99
CA GLU A 256 -12.66 12.38 7.87
C GLU A 256 -12.49 13.81 8.38
N VAL A 257 -11.25 14.19 8.76
CA VAL A 257 -10.94 15.55 9.17
C VAL A 257 -11.21 16.54 8.04
N MET A 258 -10.81 16.23 6.81
CA MET A 258 -11.10 17.07 5.65
C MET A 258 -12.59 17.12 5.33
N ALA A 259 -13.32 16.02 5.49
CA ALA A 259 -14.76 15.94 5.27
C ALA A 259 -15.57 16.87 6.20
N GLN A 260 -15.03 17.22 7.38
CA GLN A 260 -15.64 18.21 8.28
C GLN A 260 -15.69 19.64 7.69
N GLY A 261 -15.03 19.90 6.56
CA GLY A 261 -15.17 21.11 5.77
C GLY A 261 -14.29 22.30 6.20
N GLN A 262 -13.47 22.16 7.22
CA GLN A 262 -12.62 23.23 7.74
C GLN A 262 -11.16 23.19 7.24
N VAL A 263 -10.81 22.17 6.46
CA VAL A 263 -9.45 21.93 5.93
C VAL A 263 -9.38 22.30 4.47
N ALA A 264 -8.39 23.11 4.07
CA ALA A 264 -8.21 23.54 2.69
C ALA A 264 -7.46 22.50 1.84
N GLN A 265 -6.52 21.75 2.44
CA GLN A 265 -5.73 20.73 1.74
C GLN A 265 -5.15 19.68 2.68
N VAL A 266 -4.88 18.51 2.13
CA VAL A 266 -4.16 17.40 2.75
C VAL A 266 -3.16 16.81 1.75
N ILE A 267 -2.13 16.10 2.23
CA ILE A 267 -1.26 15.27 1.40
C ILE A 267 -1.80 13.84 1.48
N SER A 268 -2.32 13.33 0.37
CA SER A 268 -2.95 11.99 0.32
C SER A 268 -2.80 11.38 -1.06
N THR A 269 -3.13 10.10 -1.20
CA THR A 269 -3.41 9.55 -2.53
C THR A 269 -4.73 10.12 -3.05
N PRO A 270 -4.95 10.20 -4.38
CA PRO A 270 -6.21 10.69 -4.94
C PRO A 270 -7.43 9.91 -4.46
N GLY A 271 -7.30 8.61 -4.19
CA GLY A 271 -8.36 7.77 -3.63
C GLY A 271 -8.91 8.30 -2.31
N GLY A 272 -8.08 8.95 -1.49
CA GLY A 272 -8.52 9.62 -0.26
C GLY A 272 -9.59 10.68 -0.49
N ALA A 273 -9.63 11.31 -1.67
CA ALA A 273 -10.70 12.26 -2.02
C ALA A 273 -12.06 11.59 -2.16
N ASN A 274 -12.12 10.32 -2.58
CA ASN A 274 -13.37 9.56 -2.64
C ASN A 274 -13.89 9.32 -1.22
N VAL A 275 -13.02 8.95 -0.29
CA VAL A 275 -13.37 8.78 1.13
C VAL A 275 -13.87 10.09 1.75
N VAL A 276 -13.27 11.24 1.39
CA VAL A 276 -13.77 12.56 1.82
C VAL A 276 -15.20 12.80 1.31
N VAL A 277 -15.50 12.46 0.06
CA VAL A 277 -16.85 12.64 -0.54
C VAL A 277 -17.85 11.63 0.04
N GLU A 278 -17.45 10.42 0.35
CA GLU A 278 -18.31 9.43 1.02
C GLU A 278 -18.73 9.93 2.40
N ASN A 279 -17.78 10.49 3.18
CA ASN A 279 -18.06 11.05 4.50
C ASN A 279 -18.81 12.41 4.43
N ASN A 280 -18.67 13.16 3.34
CA ASN A 280 -19.37 14.42 3.13
C ASN A 280 -19.76 14.63 1.65
N PRO A 281 -20.93 14.13 1.22
CA PRO A 281 -21.38 14.25 -0.18
C PRO A 281 -21.51 15.69 -0.70
N GLU A 282 -21.60 16.70 0.16
CA GLU A 282 -21.62 18.11 -0.24
C GLU A 282 -20.29 18.56 -0.87
N LEU A 283 -19.22 17.82 -0.65
CA LEU A 283 -17.89 18.08 -1.21
C LEU A 283 -17.69 17.49 -2.61
N LYS A 284 -18.69 16.76 -3.13
CA LYS A 284 -18.63 16.22 -4.50
C LYS A 284 -18.39 17.34 -5.52
N GLY A 285 -17.34 17.17 -6.35
CA GLY A 285 -16.92 18.15 -7.35
C GLY A 285 -16.11 19.33 -6.82
N LYS A 286 -15.97 19.48 -5.48
CA LYS A 286 -15.22 20.57 -4.85
C LYS A 286 -13.76 20.22 -4.55
N LEU A 287 -13.35 18.99 -4.77
CA LEU A 287 -11.97 18.57 -4.59
C LEU A 287 -11.18 18.69 -5.89
N GLY A 288 -9.91 18.97 -5.77
CA GLY A 288 -8.96 19.03 -6.87
C GLY A 288 -7.60 18.48 -6.41
N PHE A 289 -6.70 18.34 -7.36
CA PHE A 289 -5.40 17.71 -7.15
C PHE A 289 -4.31 18.55 -7.80
N PHE A 290 -3.15 18.62 -7.16
CA PHE A 290 -1.93 19.07 -7.80
C PHE A 290 -0.72 18.27 -7.27
N PRO A 291 0.34 18.13 -8.09
CA PRO A 291 1.56 17.43 -7.65
C PRO A 291 2.16 18.11 -6.44
N ILE A 292 2.83 17.39 -5.56
CA ILE A 292 3.59 17.99 -4.46
C ILE A 292 4.62 18.96 -5.07
N PRO A 293 4.61 20.26 -4.67
CA PRO A 293 5.54 21.24 -5.22
C PRO A 293 6.98 20.93 -4.84
N GLY A 294 7.89 21.06 -5.80
CA GLY A 294 9.30 20.83 -5.59
C GLY A 294 10.04 22.04 -5.02
N LYS A 295 11.32 21.86 -4.81
CA LYS A 295 12.23 22.93 -4.39
C LYS A 295 12.47 23.97 -5.49
N THR A 296 12.48 23.52 -6.73
CA THR A 296 12.78 24.34 -7.91
C THR A 296 11.55 24.48 -8.80
N ALA A 297 11.28 25.70 -9.26
CA ALA A 297 10.15 25.97 -10.14
C ALA A 297 10.17 25.09 -11.40
N GLY A 298 9.02 24.53 -11.75
CA GLY A 298 8.85 23.66 -12.91
C GLY A 298 9.37 22.22 -12.71
N THR A 299 9.92 21.90 -11.52
CA THR A 299 10.29 20.54 -11.15
C THR A 299 9.38 20.09 -10.01
N PRO A 300 8.51 19.12 -10.21
CA PRO A 300 7.70 18.54 -9.12
C PRO A 300 8.57 17.99 -8.00
N GLY A 301 8.07 18.02 -6.78
CA GLY A 301 8.73 17.41 -5.64
C GLY A 301 8.86 15.90 -5.81
N ALA A 302 9.91 15.34 -5.24
CA ALA A 302 10.07 13.89 -5.15
C ALA A 302 8.95 13.29 -4.29
N VAL A 303 8.50 12.10 -4.66
CA VAL A 303 7.44 11.37 -3.97
C VAL A 303 7.83 9.92 -3.75
N PHE A 304 7.33 9.33 -2.68
CA PHE A 304 7.38 7.88 -2.53
C PHE A 304 6.44 7.23 -3.55
N THR A 305 7.00 6.37 -4.39
CA THR A 305 6.23 5.52 -5.30
C THR A 305 5.84 4.27 -4.54
N GLY A 306 4.66 4.33 -3.94
CA GLY A 306 4.03 3.20 -3.28
C GLY A 306 3.23 2.35 -4.24
N GLY A 307 2.72 1.26 -3.73
CA GLY A 307 1.86 0.34 -4.45
C GLY A 307 1.87 -1.02 -3.79
N SER A 308 1.15 -1.94 -4.39
CA SER A 308 1.10 -3.31 -3.93
C SER A 308 1.44 -4.27 -5.06
N ASP A 309 1.99 -5.39 -4.65
CA ASP A 309 2.13 -6.58 -5.48
C ASP A 309 1.16 -7.66 -5.00
N LEU A 310 0.73 -8.51 -5.93
CA LEU A 310 0.07 -9.76 -5.61
C LEU A 310 1.11 -10.87 -5.54
N VAL A 311 1.15 -11.58 -4.43
CA VAL A 311 2.07 -12.69 -4.20
C VAL A 311 1.30 -13.99 -3.97
N VAL A 312 1.93 -15.12 -4.33
CA VAL A 312 1.41 -16.46 -4.06
C VAL A 312 2.29 -17.09 -2.99
N PRO A 313 1.75 -17.48 -1.82
CA PRO A 313 2.50 -18.25 -0.83
C PRO A 313 3.07 -19.55 -1.40
N ALA A 314 4.28 -19.92 -1.02
CA ALA A 314 4.88 -21.20 -1.43
C ALA A 314 4.07 -22.43 -0.97
N ALA A 315 3.30 -22.28 0.11
CA ALA A 315 2.40 -23.30 0.67
C ALA A 315 0.93 -23.14 0.23
N ALA A 316 0.65 -22.30 -0.80
CA ALA A 316 -0.71 -22.14 -1.33
C ALA A 316 -1.33 -23.48 -1.73
N GLY A 317 -2.58 -23.69 -1.34
CA GLY A 317 -3.30 -24.93 -1.65
C GLY A 317 -3.64 -25.06 -3.14
N HIS A 318 -3.86 -23.92 -3.82
CA HIS A 318 -4.37 -23.88 -5.20
C HIS A 318 -3.58 -22.88 -6.06
N PRO A 319 -2.25 -23.08 -6.28
CA PRO A 319 -1.40 -22.10 -6.95
C PRO A 319 -1.82 -21.80 -8.40
N ASP A 320 -2.34 -22.76 -9.16
CA ASP A 320 -2.80 -22.53 -10.53
C ASP A 320 -4.10 -21.71 -10.57
N ALA A 321 -5.01 -21.93 -9.63
CA ALA A 321 -6.23 -21.12 -9.50
C ALA A 321 -5.89 -19.70 -8.99
N ALA A 322 -4.92 -19.58 -8.07
CA ALA A 322 -4.36 -18.29 -7.63
C ALA A 322 -3.79 -17.49 -8.80
N LEU A 323 -3.01 -18.13 -9.67
CA LEU A 323 -2.47 -17.47 -10.87
C LEU A 323 -3.56 -17.08 -11.87
N THR A 324 -4.62 -17.88 -12.02
CA THR A 324 -5.79 -17.53 -12.83
C THR A 324 -6.46 -16.26 -12.28
N PHE A 325 -6.66 -16.19 -10.95
CA PHE A 325 -7.18 -15.02 -10.28
C PHE A 325 -6.30 -13.78 -10.50
N ILE A 326 -4.99 -13.90 -10.28
CA ILE A 326 -4.03 -12.80 -10.46
C ILE A 326 -4.05 -12.31 -11.92
N LYS A 327 -4.00 -13.22 -12.88
CA LYS A 327 -4.02 -12.89 -14.32
C LYS A 327 -5.27 -12.11 -14.71
N GLU A 328 -6.43 -12.50 -14.22
CA GLU A 328 -7.68 -11.80 -14.50
C GLU A 328 -7.69 -10.42 -13.83
N LEU A 329 -7.34 -10.31 -12.53
CA LEU A 329 -7.35 -9.06 -11.78
C LEU A 329 -6.33 -8.05 -12.30
N THR A 330 -5.16 -8.52 -12.76
CA THR A 330 -4.11 -7.70 -13.36
C THR A 330 -4.25 -7.51 -14.87
N GLY A 331 -5.27 -8.12 -15.49
CA GLY A 331 -5.58 -8.00 -16.90
C GLY A 331 -6.15 -6.63 -17.29
N ASP A 332 -6.09 -6.31 -18.59
CA ASP A 332 -6.45 -5.00 -19.16
C ASP A 332 -7.79 -4.45 -18.68
N ALA A 333 -8.82 -5.30 -18.75
CA ALA A 333 -10.18 -4.87 -18.48
C ALA A 333 -10.36 -4.44 -17.01
N TRP A 334 -9.84 -5.23 -16.09
CA TRP A 334 -9.99 -4.99 -14.65
C TRP A 334 -9.01 -3.94 -14.16
N GLN A 335 -7.79 -3.89 -14.70
CA GLN A 335 -6.84 -2.82 -14.37
C GLN A 335 -7.34 -1.43 -14.78
N LYS A 336 -7.96 -1.29 -15.95
CA LYS A 336 -8.60 -0.03 -16.36
C LYS A 336 -9.73 0.38 -15.43
N LYS A 337 -10.58 -0.58 -15.03
CA LYS A 337 -11.66 -0.32 -14.08
C LYS A 337 -11.15 0.06 -12.69
N LEU A 338 -10.14 -0.68 -12.18
CA LEU A 338 -9.52 -0.40 -10.88
C LEU A 338 -8.88 0.98 -10.87
N ALA A 339 -8.09 1.29 -11.91
CA ALA A 339 -7.40 2.56 -12.03
C ALA A 339 -8.38 3.75 -12.02
N VAL A 340 -9.50 3.64 -12.74
CA VAL A 340 -10.55 4.68 -12.74
C VAL A 340 -11.29 4.74 -11.41
N ALA A 341 -11.63 3.58 -10.80
CA ALA A 341 -12.38 3.53 -9.56
C ALA A 341 -11.61 4.10 -8.37
N MET A 342 -10.29 3.91 -8.35
CA MET A 342 -9.41 4.28 -7.24
C MET A 342 -8.46 5.42 -7.57
N SER A 343 -8.50 5.95 -8.80
CA SER A 343 -7.54 6.94 -9.32
C SER A 343 -6.08 6.46 -9.20
N TYR A 344 -5.84 5.17 -9.45
CA TYR A 344 -4.50 4.57 -9.42
C TYR A 344 -3.77 4.70 -10.75
N VAL A 345 -2.45 4.58 -10.69
CA VAL A 345 -1.64 4.31 -11.88
C VAL A 345 -1.75 2.81 -12.17
N PRO A 346 -2.17 2.41 -13.38
CA PRO A 346 -2.25 1.00 -13.74
C PRO A 346 -0.90 0.30 -13.66
N ASN A 347 -0.91 -1.00 -13.46
CA ASN A 347 0.30 -1.82 -13.32
C ASN A 347 1.16 -1.90 -14.60
N ARG A 348 0.65 -1.48 -15.76
CA ARG A 348 1.33 -1.54 -17.05
C ARG A 348 1.38 -0.21 -17.78
N THR A 349 2.48 0.01 -18.51
CA THR A 349 2.73 1.24 -19.26
C THR A 349 1.69 1.47 -20.36
N SER A 350 1.26 0.41 -21.06
CA SER A 350 0.25 0.50 -22.13
C SER A 350 -1.13 0.94 -21.64
N LEU A 351 -1.41 0.82 -20.33
CA LEU A 351 -2.69 1.16 -19.72
C LEU A 351 -2.77 2.62 -19.23
N ALA A 352 -1.66 3.35 -19.20
CA ALA A 352 -1.63 4.75 -18.76
C ALA A 352 -2.67 5.66 -19.45
N PRO A 353 -3.01 5.50 -20.75
CA PRO A 353 -4.06 6.30 -21.37
C PRO A 353 -5.45 6.15 -20.77
N ALA A 354 -5.73 5.05 -20.06
CA ALA A 354 -7.04 4.82 -19.44
C ALA A 354 -7.40 5.84 -18.34
N VAL A 355 -6.39 6.45 -17.73
CA VAL A 355 -6.55 7.42 -16.62
C VAL A 355 -6.03 8.82 -16.98
N ALA A 356 -5.70 9.07 -18.25
CA ALA A 356 -5.12 10.35 -18.68
C ALA A 356 -6.04 11.57 -18.43
N GLU A 357 -7.35 11.37 -18.40
CA GLU A 357 -8.35 12.40 -18.12
C GLU A 357 -8.74 12.49 -16.64
N ASP A 358 -8.29 11.55 -15.80
CA ASP A 358 -8.52 11.62 -14.35
C ASP A 358 -7.56 12.64 -13.71
N PRO A 359 -8.07 13.72 -13.06
CA PRO A 359 -7.21 14.76 -12.50
C PRO A 359 -6.29 14.27 -11.40
N GLY A 360 -6.71 13.26 -10.61
CA GLY A 360 -5.91 12.66 -9.54
C GLY A 360 -4.77 11.84 -10.10
N ALA A 361 -5.08 10.94 -11.06
CA ALA A 361 -4.08 10.14 -11.74
C ALA A 361 -3.09 11.00 -12.54
N SER A 362 -3.56 12.09 -13.18
CA SER A 362 -2.70 13.04 -13.88
C SER A 362 -1.71 13.73 -12.92
N ALA A 363 -2.19 14.18 -11.75
CA ALA A 363 -1.33 14.77 -10.72
C ALA A 363 -0.30 13.77 -10.18
N MET A 364 -0.70 12.50 -9.98
CA MET A 364 0.21 11.42 -9.59
C MET A 364 1.26 11.14 -10.65
N ALA A 365 0.88 11.06 -11.92
CA ALA A 365 1.81 10.78 -13.03
C ALA A 365 2.92 11.84 -13.12
N VAL A 366 2.57 13.12 -12.88
CA VAL A 366 3.56 14.21 -12.81
C VAL A 366 4.54 14.00 -11.65
N GLY A 367 4.05 13.63 -10.45
CA GLY A 367 4.90 13.33 -9.29
C GLY A 367 5.74 12.06 -9.51
N ALA A 368 5.16 11.02 -10.09
CA ALA A 368 5.84 9.74 -10.33
C ALA A 368 7.08 9.84 -11.24
N ALA A 369 7.16 10.86 -12.09
CA ALA A 369 8.37 11.16 -12.87
C ALA A 369 9.59 11.48 -11.98
N HIS A 370 9.35 11.85 -10.72
CA HIS A 370 10.34 12.08 -9.66
C HIS A 370 10.10 11.14 -8.47
N GLY A 371 9.59 9.95 -8.78
CA GLY A 371 9.29 8.92 -7.78
C GLY A 371 10.55 8.21 -7.29
N HIS A 372 10.58 7.93 -5.99
CA HIS A 372 11.61 7.14 -5.34
C HIS A 372 10.96 5.96 -4.61
N ALA A 373 11.66 4.84 -4.55
CA ALA A 373 11.32 3.72 -3.71
C ALA A 373 12.16 3.75 -2.41
N THR A 374 11.67 3.11 -1.38
CA THR A 374 12.49 2.75 -0.21
C THR A 374 13.54 1.70 -0.60
N PRO A 375 14.58 1.48 0.22
CA PRO A 375 15.58 0.45 -0.08
C PRO A 375 14.95 -0.93 -0.31
N ASN A 376 15.16 -1.50 -1.51
CA ASN A 376 14.66 -2.85 -1.84
C ASN A 376 15.58 -3.92 -1.23
N THR A 377 15.40 -4.17 0.06
CA THR A 377 16.16 -5.15 0.83
C THR A 377 15.28 -5.73 1.94
N PRO A 378 15.45 -7.01 2.30
CA PRO A 378 14.71 -7.62 3.41
C PRO A 378 14.80 -6.85 4.72
N GLY A 379 15.93 -6.23 5.00
CA GLY A 379 16.15 -5.41 6.20
C GLY A 379 15.25 -4.17 6.29
N TRP A 380 14.73 -3.66 5.15
CA TRP A 380 13.85 -2.49 5.18
C TRP A 380 12.50 -2.78 5.85
N ALA A 381 11.98 -3.97 5.71
CA ALA A 381 10.73 -4.36 6.40
C ALA A 381 10.85 -4.28 7.94
N ALA A 382 12.03 -4.54 8.50
CA ALA A 382 12.29 -4.34 9.93
C ALA A 382 12.29 -2.84 10.31
N VAL A 383 12.80 -1.97 9.42
CA VAL A 383 12.72 -0.51 9.60
C VAL A 383 11.27 -0.04 9.60
N GLU A 384 10.43 -0.52 8.69
CA GLU A 384 9.00 -0.16 8.64
C GLU A 384 8.23 -0.67 9.85
N ALA A 385 8.55 -1.86 10.34
CA ALA A 385 7.87 -2.45 11.51
C ALA A 385 8.12 -1.66 12.80
N GLU A 386 9.34 -1.16 13.03
CA GLU A 386 9.71 -0.32 14.18
C GLU A 386 9.47 1.17 13.91
N ASN A 387 9.57 1.56 12.67
CA ASN A 387 9.44 2.89 12.08
C ASN A 387 10.13 4.03 12.88
N PRO A 388 11.46 4.00 13.01
CA PRO A 388 12.20 5.03 13.74
C PRO A 388 12.09 6.42 13.09
N VAL A 389 11.61 6.50 11.82
CA VAL A 389 11.33 7.76 11.14
C VAL A 389 10.15 8.49 11.82
N LYS A 390 9.08 7.77 12.19
CA LYS A 390 7.93 8.34 12.91
C LYS A 390 8.34 8.89 14.28
N ASP A 391 9.17 8.16 15.02
CA ASP A 391 9.70 8.59 16.32
C ASP A 391 10.56 9.87 16.18
N TYR A 392 11.43 9.91 15.17
CA TYR A 392 12.23 11.08 14.83
C TYR A 392 11.34 12.30 14.53
N MET A 393 10.34 12.14 13.69
CA MET A 393 9.40 13.21 13.33
C MET A 393 8.70 13.75 14.56
N THR A 394 8.16 12.87 15.41
CA THR A 394 7.51 13.25 16.66
C THR A 394 8.44 14.01 17.57
N ALA A 395 9.64 13.51 17.80
CA ALA A 395 10.63 14.13 18.68
C ALA A 395 10.96 15.56 18.21
N VAL A 396 11.25 15.75 16.92
CA VAL A 396 11.57 17.08 16.37
C VAL A 396 10.35 18.03 16.44
N LEU A 397 9.16 17.56 16.08
CA LEU A 397 7.94 18.38 16.09
C LEU A 397 7.49 18.78 17.50
N THR A 398 7.89 18.01 18.51
CA THR A 398 7.58 18.32 19.92
C THR A 398 8.69 19.08 20.64
N GLY A 399 9.77 19.46 19.94
CA GLY A 399 10.81 20.36 20.44
C GLY A 399 12.15 19.69 20.74
N GLY A 400 12.34 18.45 20.31
CA GLY A 400 13.64 17.77 20.36
C GLY A 400 14.67 18.40 19.43
N ASP A 401 15.95 18.20 19.71
CA ASP A 401 17.06 18.65 18.87
C ASP A 401 17.12 17.82 17.57
N ALA A 402 16.95 18.49 16.42
CA ALA A 402 16.81 17.82 15.15
C ALA A 402 18.05 17.00 14.74
N GLU A 403 19.26 17.47 15.04
CA GLU A 403 20.50 16.76 14.69
C GLU A 403 20.67 15.53 15.59
N GLN A 404 20.38 15.66 16.88
CA GLN A 404 20.50 14.56 17.83
C GLN A 404 19.46 13.46 17.54
N GLU A 405 18.21 13.83 17.28
CA GLU A 405 17.14 12.86 16.99
C GLU A 405 17.35 12.19 15.61
N ALA A 406 17.85 12.92 14.62
CA ALA A 406 18.23 12.38 13.33
C ALA A 406 19.36 11.36 13.43
N ALA A 407 20.39 11.64 14.23
CA ALA A 407 21.50 10.72 14.46
C ALA A 407 21.05 9.42 15.14
N LYS A 408 20.12 9.54 16.11
CA LYS A 408 19.48 8.38 16.76
C LYS A 408 18.68 7.54 15.74
N ALA A 409 17.81 8.16 14.97
CA ALA A 409 17.00 7.46 13.97
C ALA A 409 17.88 6.80 12.89
N SER A 410 18.95 7.47 12.43
CA SER A 410 19.93 6.90 11.50
C SER A 410 20.64 5.67 12.09
N ALA A 411 20.99 5.68 13.38
CA ALA A 411 21.56 4.52 14.06
C ALA A 411 20.56 3.36 14.16
N ASP A 412 19.30 3.66 14.46
CA ASP A 412 18.22 2.67 14.57
C ASP A 412 17.93 2.03 13.20
N ILE A 413 17.83 2.82 12.11
CA ILE A 413 17.72 2.31 10.74
C ILE A 413 18.91 1.42 10.39
N THR A 414 20.15 1.87 10.68
CA THR A 414 21.35 1.09 10.42
C THR A 414 21.31 -0.27 11.13
N ARG A 415 20.87 -0.29 12.37
CA ARG A 415 20.75 -1.52 13.17
C ARG A 415 19.70 -2.46 12.56
N ALA A 416 18.50 -1.95 12.28
CA ALA A 416 17.41 -2.76 11.75
C ALA A 416 17.76 -3.37 10.39
N MET A 417 18.32 -2.57 9.48
CA MET A 417 18.70 -3.05 8.13
C MET A 417 19.81 -4.10 8.11
N ASN A 418 20.65 -4.18 9.13
CA ASN A 418 21.77 -5.12 9.18
C ASN A 418 21.56 -6.23 10.22
N ALA A 419 20.40 -6.36 10.83
CA ALA A 419 20.14 -7.32 11.92
C ALA A 419 20.16 -8.80 11.48
N GLY A 420 20.07 -9.10 10.18
CA GLY A 420 20.09 -10.44 9.60
C GLY A 420 21.31 -10.77 8.76
N SER A 421 22.30 -9.86 8.68
CA SER A 421 23.47 -9.98 7.82
C SER A 421 24.72 -10.50 8.54
#